data_8b4d0263f44784e424dd0ec5efcf1476
#
_entry.id   8b4d0263f44784e424dd0ec5efcf1476
#
_cell.length_a   1.000
_cell.length_b   1.000
_cell.length_c   1.000
_cell.angle_alpha   90.00
_cell.angle_beta   90.00
_cell.angle_gamma   90.00
#
_symmetry.space_group_name_H-M   'P 1'
#
loop_
_entity.id
_entity.type
_entity.pdbx_description
1 polymer ?
#
loop_
_entity_poly.entity_id
_entity_poly.type
_entity_poly.pdbx_seq_one_letter_code
_entity_poly.pdbx_strand_id
1 'polypeptide(L)'
;ASFGETNDDGVWIPKKYSGAYGNNGFFIDGRDSSDLGDDESGNGNDFSSSGLAAADQMPDTPTLNHWTLNPLDSGSGLANGNLQDLGGDSTHTHSPGFPITGKWYWEIVCTDINTGTAGAHFFAITDASVAYSAGFSAAAAISAGTQRGGQLKKNNSNTSTGTAIGDGDIVGMAFDADNLTLDILVNNSASGSQ
;
A
#
# COMPACT_ATOMS: atom_id res chain seq x y z
N ALA A 1 -16.31 27.31 -0.88
CA ALA A 1 -14.98 27.56 -1.49
C ALA A 1 -14.94 26.97 -2.89
N SER A 2 -14.07 27.50 -3.77
CA SER A 2 -14.02 27.04 -5.18
C SER A 2 -13.39 25.66 -5.34
N PHE A 3 -12.52 25.28 -4.41
CA PHE A 3 -11.70 24.05 -4.49
C PHE A 3 -11.95 23.07 -3.36
N GLY A 4 -12.92 23.34 -2.51
CA GLY A 4 -13.25 22.44 -1.41
C GLY A 4 -14.54 22.82 -0.70
N GLU A 5 -15.03 21.92 0.10
CA GLU A 5 -16.23 22.05 0.92
C GLU A 5 -16.05 21.29 2.23
N THR A 6 -16.92 21.58 3.17
CA THR A 6 -16.98 20.82 4.42
C THR A 6 -18.06 19.75 4.29
N ASN A 7 -17.71 18.50 4.55
CA ASN A 7 -18.66 17.39 4.52
C ASN A 7 -19.59 17.39 5.75
N ASP A 8 -20.52 16.45 5.82
CA ASP A 8 -21.49 16.33 6.90
C ASP A 8 -20.85 16.04 8.27
N ASP A 9 -19.63 15.50 8.28
CA ASP A 9 -18.84 15.23 9.49
C ASP A 9 -18.03 16.45 9.97
N GLY A 10 -18.16 17.59 9.27
CA GLY A 10 -17.41 18.82 9.59
C GLY A 10 -15.97 18.83 9.08
N VAL A 11 -15.57 17.86 8.29
CA VAL A 11 -14.22 17.75 7.70
C VAL A 11 -14.17 18.48 6.37
N TRP A 12 -13.17 19.34 6.19
CA TRP A 12 -12.93 19.97 4.90
C TRP A 12 -12.39 18.94 3.91
N ILE A 13 -13.04 18.83 2.75
CA ILE A 13 -12.65 17.94 1.67
C ILE A 13 -12.47 18.75 0.37
N PRO A 14 -11.52 18.37 -0.51
CA PRO A 14 -11.40 18.98 -1.81
C PRO A 14 -12.57 18.61 -2.71
N LYS A 15 -12.89 19.50 -3.64
CA LYS A 15 -13.87 19.23 -4.70
C LYS A 15 -13.38 19.71 -6.06
N LYS A 16 -13.86 19.03 -7.11
CA LYS A 16 -13.56 19.43 -8.48
C LYS A 16 -14.01 20.89 -8.70
N TYR A 17 -13.12 21.68 -9.26
CA TYR A 17 -13.47 23.04 -9.70
C TYR A 17 -14.48 22.96 -10.84
N SER A 18 -15.51 23.80 -10.77
CA SER A 18 -16.60 23.86 -11.76
C SER A 18 -16.74 25.22 -12.45
N GLY A 19 -15.79 26.13 -12.21
CA GLY A 19 -15.75 27.43 -12.87
C GLY A 19 -15.10 27.37 -14.26
N ALA A 20 -15.00 28.53 -14.92
CA ALA A 20 -14.31 28.64 -16.20
C ALA A 20 -12.79 28.62 -15.98
N TYR A 21 -12.09 27.81 -16.75
CA TYR A 21 -10.63 27.71 -16.72
C TYR A 21 -9.93 28.84 -17.48
N GLY A 22 -10.66 29.62 -18.30
CA GLY A 22 -10.09 30.61 -19.21
C GLY A 22 -9.36 29.95 -20.39
N ASN A 23 -8.82 30.73 -21.29
CA ASN A 23 -8.23 30.18 -22.53
C ASN A 23 -6.92 29.40 -22.30
N ASN A 24 -6.16 29.73 -21.26
CA ASN A 24 -4.88 29.13 -20.95
C ASN A 24 -4.93 28.25 -19.68
N GLY A 25 -6.11 28.07 -19.13
CA GLY A 25 -6.30 27.19 -17.97
C GLY A 25 -6.37 25.73 -18.39
N PHE A 26 -6.07 24.84 -17.48
CA PHE A 26 -6.11 23.39 -17.67
C PHE A 26 -6.63 22.70 -16.40
N PHE A 27 -7.01 21.44 -16.54
CA PHE A 27 -7.35 20.55 -15.43
C PHE A 27 -6.85 19.14 -15.74
N ILE A 28 -5.81 18.72 -15.06
CA ILE A 28 -5.22 17.37 -15.21
C ILE A 28 -5.67 16.53 -14.03
N ASP A 29 -6.28 15.37 -14.26
CA ASP A 29 -6.75 14.46 -13.22
C ASP A 29 -6.17 13.05 -13.32
N GLY A 30 -5.38 12.76 -14.36
CA GLY A 30 -4.67 11.50 -14.56
C GLY A 30 -5.58 10.29 -14.72
N ARG A 31 -6.84 10.45 -15.12
CA ARG A 31 -7.81 9.33 -15.26
C ARG A 31 -7.62 8.53 -16.52
N ASP A 32 -7.18 9.17 -17.60
CA ASP A 32 -6.85 8.45 -18.82
C ASP A 32 -5.46 7.82 -18.69
N SER A 33 -5.43 6.50 -18.50
CA SER A 33 -4.17 5.75 -18.40
C SER A 33 -3.37 5.72 -19.71
N SER A 34 -3.96 6.07 -20.83
CA SER A 34 -3.28 6.18 -22.13
C SER A 34 -2.65 7.56 -22.34
N ASP A 35 -3.16 8.59 -21.67
CA ASP A 35 -2.62 9.95 -21.65
C ASP A 35 -2.79 10.61 -20.28
N LEU A 36 -1.81 10.41 -19.41
CA LEU A 36 -1.82 10.99 -18.06
C LEU A 36 -1.68 12.52 -18.04
N GLY A 37 -1.43 13.13 -19.19
CA GLY A 37 -1.32 14.57 -19.38
C GLY A 37 -2.54 15.24 -20.00
N ASP A 38 -3.63 14.50 -20.25
CA ASP A 38 -4.85 15.00 -20.88
C ASP A 38 -5.51 16.12 -20.07
N ASP A 39 -5.92 17.18 -20.77
CA ASP A 39 -6.60 18.36 -20.19
C ASP A 39 -8.12 18.20 -20.18
N GLU A 40 -8.66 17.79 -19.08
CA GLU A 40 -10.08 17.63 -18.79
C GLU A 40 -10.86 18.97 -18.62
N SER A 41 -10.22 20.12 -18.83
CA SER A 41 -10.89 21.44 -18.77
C SER A 41 -11.76 21.73 -19.98
N GLY A 42 -11.54 21.03 -21.09
CA GLY A 42 -12.16 21.26 -22.40
C GLY A 42 -11.46 22.32 -23.25
N ASN A 43 -10.31 22.83 -22.80
CA ASN A 43 -9.51 23.80 -23.59
C ASN A 43 -8.50 23.12 -24.52
N GLY A 44 -8.15 21.85 -24.30
CA GLY A 44 -7.15 21.11 -25.05
C GLY A 44 -5.72 21.61 -24.79
N ASN A 45 -5.45 22.04 -23.58
CA ASN A 45 -4.11 22.45 -23.14
C ASN A 45 -3.36 21.25 -22.52
N ASP A 46 -3.25 20.17 -23.30
CA ASP A 46 -2.65 18.91 -22.89
C ASP A 46 -1.17 19.03 -22.55
N PHE A 47 -0.71 18.25 -21.60
CA PHE A 47 0.69 18.15 -21.22
C PHE A 47 1.31 16.88 -21.80
N SER A 48 2.45 17.01 -22.45
CA SER A 48 3.21 15.84 -22.89
C SER A 48 3.85 15.18 -21.68
N SER A 49 3.45 13.95 -21.39
CA SER A 49 4.05 13.15 -20.33
C SER A 49 5.43 12.63 -20.76
N SER A 50 6.36 12.56 -19.81
CA SER A 50 7.69 11.95 -20.02
C SER A 50 8.04 11.08 -18.82
N GLY A 51 8.29 9.80 -19.06
CA GLY A 51 8.61 8.83 -18.03
C GLY A 51 7.40 8.32 -17.21
N LEU A 52 6.18 8.72 -17.57
CA LEU A 52 4.94 8.21 -17.00
C LEU A 52 4.37 7.10 -17.87
N ALA A 53 3.79 6.10 -17.24
CA ALA A 53 3.12 4.97 -17.87
C ALA A 53 1.79 4.67 -17.14
N ALA A 54 0.92 3.86 -17.75
CA ALA A 54 -0.34 3.45 -17.12
C ALA A 54 -0.17 2.81 -15.71
N ALA A 55 0.99 2.21 -15.44
CA ALA A 55 1.32 1.64 -14.13
C ALA A 55 1.55 2.70 -13.03
N ASP A 56 1.74 3.96 -13.41
CA ASP A 56 1.91 5.07 -12.46
C ASP A 56 0.56 5.68 -12.04
N GLN A 57 -0.53 5.32 -12.74
CA GLN A 57 -1.87 5.73 -12.34
C GLN A 57 -2.29 5.00 -11.06
N MET A 58 -2.84 5.74 -10.11
CA MET A 58 -3.31 5.19 -8.84
C MET A 58 -4.64 5.82 -8.41
N PRO A 59 -5.49 5.09 -7.64
CA PRO A 59 -6.75 5.64 -7.12
C PRO A 59 -6.56 6.53 -5.88
N ASP A 60 -5.37 7.08 -5.67
CA ASP A 60 -5.08 7.95 -4.55
C ASP A 60 -5.49 9.40 -4.84
N THR A 61 -6.14 10.03 -3.88
CA THR A 61 -6.60 11.40 -3.95
C THR A 61 -6.44 12.09 -2.58
N PRO A 62 -6.57 13.41 -2.48
CA PRO A 62 -6.55 14.08 -1.18
C PRO A 62 -7.62 13.60 -0.19
N THR A 63 -8.67 12.94 -0.66
CA THR A 63 -9.75 12.37 0.17
C THR A 63 -9.72 10.85 0.28
N LEU A 64 -8.91 10.18 -0.55
CA LEU A 64 -8.75 8.74 -0.56
C LEU A 64 -7.25 8.45 -0.66
N ASN A 65 -6.60 8.43 0.49
CA ASN A 65 -5.16 8.18 0.61
C ASN A 65 -4.89 6.71 0.95
N HIS A 66 -3.93 6.15 0.27
CA HIS A 66 -3.42 4.81 0.53
C HIS A 66 -1.98 4.86 1.04
N TRP A 67 -1.62 3.89 1.84
CA TRP A 67 -0.22 3.64 2.15
C TRP A 67 0.44 3.06 0.91
N THR A 68 1.53 3.67 0.49
CA THR A 68 2.30 3.22 -0.67
C THR A 68 3.55 2.46 -0.24
N LEU A 69 3.98 1.55 -1.08
CA LEU A 69 5.28 0.90 -0.96
C LEU A 69 6.39 1.90 -1.33
N ASN A 70 7.57 1.72 -0.77
CA ASN A 70 8.69 2.64 -1.01
C ASN A 70 9.51 2.22 -2.23
N PRO A 71 9.49 2.96 -3.34
CA PRO A 71 10.23 2.57 -4.54
C PRO A 71 11.76 2.65 -4.37
N LEU A 72 12.24 3.38 -3.36
CA LEU A 72 13.68 3.46 -3.04
C LEU A 72 14.16 2.29 -2.19
N ASP A 73 13.24 1.50 -1.65
CA ASP A 73 13.52 0.36 -0.77
C ASP A 73 12.80 -0.90 -1.28
N SER A 74 12.74 -1.05 -2.59
CA SER A 74 12.13 -2.19 -3.26
C SER A 74 13.16 -2.95 -4.06
N GLY A 75 13.23 -4.25 -3.88
CA GLY A 75 14.02 -5.17 -4.70
C GLY A 75 13.32 -5.60 -5.99
N SER A 76 12.05 -5.25 -6.17
CA SER A 76 11.22 -5.58 -7.33
C SER A 76 10.63 -4.36 -8.01
N GLY A 77 9.99 -4.58 -9.17
CA GLY A 77 9.17 -3.56 -9.80
C GLY A 77 7.92 -3.27 -8.97
N LEU A 78 7.59 -1.98 -8.83
CA LEU A 78 6.32 -1.54 -8.29
C LEU A 78 5.43 -1.03 -9.43
N ALA A 79 4.11 -1.11 -9.25
CA ALA A 79 3.11 -0.63 -10.19
C ALA A 79 1.94 0.01 -9.45
N ASN A 80 1.01 0.57 -10.20
CA ASN A 80 -0.22 1.20 -9.69
C ASN A 80 0.07 2.26 -8.62
N GLY A 81 1.01 3.17 -8.91
CA GLY A 81 1.42 4.23 -7.98
C GLY A 81 2.03 3.69 -6.69
N ASN A 82 2.84 2.64 -6.79
CA ASN A 82 3.47 1.95 -5.66
C ASN A 82 2.48 1.25 -4.71
N LEU A 83 1.28 0.91 -5.19
CA LEU A 83 0.30 0.12 -4.44
C LEU A 83 0.39 -1.38 -4.75
N GLN A 84 1.18 -1.76 -5.76
CA GLN A 84 1.37 -3.14 -6.16
C GLN A 84 2.84 -3.50 -6.22
N ASP A 85 3.20 -4.61 -5.58
CA ASP A 85 4.47 -5.29 -5.76
C ASP A 85 4.30 -6.34 -6.87
N LEU A 86 5.16 -6.28 -7.89
CA LEU A 86 5.13 -7.21 -9.03
C LEU A 86 5.83 -8.54 -8.73
N GLY A 87 6.35 -8.68 -7.53
CA GLY A 87 6.96 -9.92 -7.07
C GLY A 87 8.34 -10.17 -7.64
N GLY A 88 8.92 -11.26 -7.22
CA GLY A 88 10.25 -11.77 -7.57
C GLY A 88 10.86 -12.54 -6.41
N ASP A 89 11.79 -13.44 -6.70
CA ASP A 89 12.53 -14.13 -5.65
C ASP A 89 13.40 -13.12 -4.88
N SER A 90 13.26 -13.11 -3.58
CA SER A 90 14.02 -12.23 -2.66
C SER A 90 13.62 -10.75 -2.69
N THR A 91 12.38 -10.46 -3.00
CA THR A 91 11.87 -9.09 -2.96
C THR A 91 11.48 -8.69 -1.54
N HIS A 92 11.93 -7.52 -1.14
CA HIS A 92 11.54 -6.88 0.11
C HIS A 92 11.05 -5.50 -0.21
N THR A 93 9.83 -5.21 0.13
CA THR A 93 9.23 -3.91 -0.11
C THR A 93 8.73 -3.36 1.22
N HIS A 94 9.22 -2.21 1.59
CA HIS A 94 8.85 -1.56 2.83
C HIS A 94 7.98 -0.34 2.54
N SER A 95 6.98 -0.10 3.36
CA SER A 95 6.28 1.17 3.42
C SER A 95 7.02 2.17 4.32
N PRO A 96 6.97 3.47 4.07
CA PRO A 96 7.52 4.47 4.99
C PRO A 96 6.80 4.39 6.34
N GLY A 97 7.52 4.08 7.37
CA GLY A 97 7.21 4.00 8.80
C GLY A 97 5.76 4.11 9.29
N PHE A 98 5.43 3.38 10.34
CA PHE A 98 4.12 3.45 11.01
C PHE A 98 4.09 4.55 12.06
N PRO A 99 2.92 5.14 12.35
CA PRO A 99 2.73 5.94 13.56
C PRO A 99 3.04 5.09 14.79
N ILE A 100 3.63 5.73 15.81
CA ILE A 100 4.06 5.08 17.04
C ILE A 100 2.94 4.96 18.09
N THR A 101 1.74 5.43 17.78
CA THR A 101 0.57 5.43 18.67
C THR A 101 -0.71 5.16 17.91
N GLY A 102 -1.74 4.68 18.59
CA GLY A 102 -3.07 4.45 18.06
C GLY A 102 -3.27 3.07 17.43
N LYS A 103 -4.44 2.89 16.84
CA LYS A 103 -4.86 1.63 16.21
C LYS A 103 -4.96 1.80 14.71
N TRP A 104 -4.33 0.88 13.99
CA TRP A 104 -4.16 0.97 12.54
C TRP A 104 -4.64 -0.32 11.89
N TYR A 105 -5.25 -0.19 10.72
CA TYR A 105 -5.69 -1.32 9.93
C TYR A 105 -5.38 -1.09 8.45
N TRP A 106 -4.89 -2.12 7.79
CA TRP A 106 -4.71 -2.14 6.34
C TRP A 106 -4.91 -3.54 5.79
N GLU A 107 -5.11 -3.63 4.50
CA GLU A 107 -5.32 -4.86 3.78
C GLU A 107 -4.31 -5.00 2.63
N ILE A 108 -3.92 -6.23 2.37
CA ILE A 108 -3.08 -6.61 1.25
C ILE A 108 -3.82 -7.68 0.46
N VAL A 109 -4.10 -7.42 -0.81
CA VAL A 109 -4.72 -8.39 -1.72
C VAL A 109 -3.61 -9.21 -2.38
N CYS A 110 -3.66 -10.52 -2.22
CA CYS A 110 -2.70 -11.45 -2.79
C CYS A 110 -3.15 -11.88 -4.20
N THR A 111 -2.57 -11.30 -5.24
CA THR A 111 -3.00 -11.54 -6.62
C THR A 111 -2.27 -12.70 -7.29
N ASP A 112 -1.01 -12.93 -6.94
CA ASP A 112 -0.18 -14.05 -7.43
C ASP A 112 0.88 -14.39 -6.38
N ILE A 113 0.52 -15.26 -5.44
CA ILE A 113 1.36 -15.64 -4.30
C ILE A 113 1.76 -17.12 -4.32
N ASN A 114 1.17 -17.92 -5.22
CA ASN A 114 1.37 -19.36 -5.25
C ASN A 114 2.69 -19.79 -5.89
N THR A 115 3.47 -18.87 -6.44
CA THR A 115 4.81 -19.14 -6.98
C THR A 115 5.85 -19.23 -5.87
N GLY A 116 6.76 -20.18 -5.97
CA GLY A 116 7.86 -20.35 -5.01
C GLY A 116 7.52 -21.15 -3.75
N THR A 117 8.42 -21.10 -2.77
CA THR A 117 8.32 -21.85 -1.51
C THR A 117 7.31 -21.22 -0.56
N ALA A 118 6.51 -22.02 0.16
CA ALA A 118 5.49 -21.55 1.10
C ALA A 118 6.01 -20.57 2.18
N GLY A 119 7.29 -20.61 2.47
CA GLY A 119 7.95 -19.70 3.42
C GLY A 119 8.53 -18.42 2.81
N ALA A 120 8.35 -18.20 1.49
CA ALA A 120 9.03 -17.10 0.78
C ALA A 120 8.29 -15.75 0.86
N HIS A 121 7.00 -15.74 1.18
CA HIS A 121 6.21 -14.52 1.25
C HIS A 121 5.87 -14.19 2.70
N PHE A 122 6.18 -12.98 3.09
CA PHE A 122 5.93 -12.47 4.43
C PHE A 122 5.08 -11.21 4.39
N PHE A 123 4.11 -11.14 5.29
CA PHE A 123 3.33 -9.95 5.60
C PHE A 123 3.64 -9.58 7.05
N ALA A 124 4.36 -8.49 7.26
CA ALA A 124 4.88 -8.18 8.58
C ALA A 124 5.05 -6.68 8.82
N ILE A 125 5.06 -6.31 10.08
CA ILE A 125 5.64 -5.06 10.56
C ILE A 125 7.04 -5.33 11.10
N THR A 126 7.96 -4.41 10.85
CA THR A 126 9.34 -4.50 11.33
C THR A 126 9.79 -3.16 11.85
N ASP A 127 10.81 -3.18 12.66
CA ASP A 127 11.48 -1.95 13.07
C ASP A 127 12.29 -1.36 11.88
N ALA A 128 12.44 -0.04 11.85
CA ALA A 128 13.10 0.68 10.76
C ALA A 128 14.60 0.38 10.59
N SER A 129 15.20 -0.36 11.49
CA SER A 129 16.61 -0.79 11.41
C SER A 129 16.81 -2.02 10.51
N VAL A 130 15.72 -2.67 10.09
CA VAL A 130 15.80 -3.84 9.21
C VAL A 130 16.10 -3.37 7.79
N ALA A 131 17.28 -3.73 7.29
CA ALA A 131 17.60 -3.49 5.90
C ALA A 131 16.68 -4.30 4.98
N TYR A 132 16.18 -3.69 3.92
CA TYR A 132 15.31 -4.35 2.93
C TYR A 132 15.90 -5.66 2.37
N SER A 133 17.23 -5.75 2.28
CA SER A 133 17.94 -6.93 1.80
C SER A 133 18.02 -8.09 2.82
N ALA A 134 17.60 -7.85 4.04
CA ALA A 134 17.86 -8.79 5.13
C ALA A 134 16.80 -9.89 5.27
N GLY A 135 15.65 -9.75 4.64
CA GLY A 135 14.51 -10.66 4.81
C GLY A 135 14.00 -10.71 6.25
N PHE A 136 12.87 -11.35 6.46
CA PHE A 136 12.32 -11.55 7.81
C PHE A 136 13.20 -12.44 8.72
N SER A 137 14.19 -13.12 8.16
CA SER A 137 15.11 -14.00 8.87
C SER A 137 16.33 -13.31 9.48
N ALA A 138 16.65 -12.09 9.04
CA ALA A 138 17.73 -11.34 9.66
C ALA A 138 17.20 -10.75 10.96
N ALA A 139 17.99 -10.84 11.99
CA ALA A 139 17.75 -10.49 13.39
C ALA A 139 17.13 -9.08 13.58
N ALA A 140 15.92 -8.88 13.09
CA ALA A 140 15.12 -7.71 13.41
C ALA A 140 14.87 -7.73 14.92
N ALA A 141 15.23 -6.66 15.59
CA ALA A 141 15.04 -6.55 17.03
C ALA A 141 13.54 -6.60 17.38
N ILE A 142 12.68 -6.12 16.47
CA ILE A 142 11.24 -6.16 16.64
C ILE A 142 10.62 -6.47 15.27
N SER A 143 9.93 -7.60 15.15
CA SER A 143 9.14 -7.96 13.97
C SER A 143 7.97 -8.85 14.36
N ALA A 144 6.84 -8.67 13.70
CA ALA A 144 5.68 -9.53 13.85
C ALA A 144 4.93 -9.66 12.53
N GLY A 145 4.43 -10.85 12.20
CA GLY A 145 3.72 -11.07 10.95
C GLY A 145 3.40 -12.53 10.67
N THR A 146 2.99 -12.79 9.43
CA THR A 146 2.63 -14.13 8.94
C THR A 146 3.36 -14.45 7.65
N GLN A 147 3.57 -15.75 7.39
CA GLN A 147 4.03 -16.28 6.11
C GLN A 147 2.86 -16.82 5.29
N ARG A 148 3.06 -16.94 3.96
CA ARG A 148 2.11 -17.58 3.05
C ARG A 148 1.60 -18.94 3.55
N GLY A 149 2.47 -19.76 4.14
CA GLY A 149 2.10 -21.05 4.73
C GLY A 149 1.32 -20.96 6.04
N GLY A 150 0.92 -19.79 6.48
CA GLY A 150 0.16 -19.55 7.71
C GLY A 150 1.01 -19.55 8.98
N GLN A 151 2.34 -19.66 8.88
CA GLN A 151 3.17 -19.57 10.08
C GLN A 151 3.23 -18.14 10.61
N LEU A 152 2.80 -17.96 11.84
CA LEU A 152 2.95 -16.68 12.55
C LEU A 152 4.36 -16.61 13.15
N LYS A 153 4.96 -15.43 13.02
CA LYS A 153 6.32 -15.19 13.52
C LYS A 153 6.40 -13.91 14.33
N LYS A 154 7.23 -13.95 15.35
CA LYS A 154 7.65 -12.79 16.15
C LYS A 154 9.14 -12.89 16.43
N ASN A 155 9.87 -11.81 16.17
CA ASN A 155 11.32 -11.72 16.39
C ASN A 155 12.07 -12.95 15.83
N ASN A 156 11.80 -13.27 14.56
CA ASN A 156 12.36 -14.40 13.83
C ASN A 156 12.04 -15.81 14.37
N SER A 157 11.14 -15.92 15.32
CA SER A 157 10.73 -17.22 15.90
C SER A 157 9.30 -17.55 15.48
N ASN A 158 9.04 -18.81 15.12
CA ASN A 158 7.67 -19.28 14.90
C ASN A 158 6.94 -19.31 16.26
N THR A 159 5.79 -18.66 16.33
CA THR A 159 4.98 -18.58 17.56
C THR A 159 3.80 -19.51 17.50
N SER A 160 3.14 -19.61 16.35
CA SER A 160 1.97 -20.49 16.15
C SER A 160 1.74 -20.70 14.64
N THR A 161 0.70 -21.45 14.31
CA THR A 161 0.22 -21.64 12.94
C THR A 161 -1.16 -21.04 12.81
N GLY A 162 -1.33 -20.14 11.87
CA GLY A 162 -2.59 -19.56 11.47
C GLY A 162 -3.08 -20.13 10.13
N THR A 163 -3.82 -19.34 9.37
CA THR A 163 -4.39 -19.72 8.07
C THR A 163 -3.35 -19.55 6.96
N ALA A 164 -3.22 -20.55 6.09
CA ALA A 164 -2.42 -20.43 4.86
C ALA A 164 -3.06 -19.43 3.89
N ILE A 165 -2.23 -18.72 3.15
CA ILE A 165 -2.62 -17.63 2.24
C ILE A 165 -2.38 -18.08 0.79
N GLY A 166 -3.36 -17.86 -0.07
CA GLY A 166 -3.32 -18.19 -1.49
C GLY A 166 -3.71 -17.00 -2.38
N ASP A 167 -3.75 -17.26 -3.69
CA ASP A 167 -4.19 -16.26 -4.66
C ASP A 167 -5.64 -15.88 -4.44
N GLY A 168 -5.92 -14.59 -4.50
CA GLY A 168 -7.22 -14.02 -4.25
C GLY A 168 -7.53 -13.74 -2.77
N ASP A 169 -6.69 -14.21 -1.84
CA ASP A 169 -6.89 -13.93 -0.42
C ASP A 169 -6.56 -12.48 -0.07
N ILE A 170 -7.25 -11.99 0.95
CA ILE A 170 -7.02 -10.68 1.55
C ILE A 170 -6.39 -10.89 2.93
N VAL A 171 -5.20 -10.38 3.11
CA VAL A 171 -4.51 -10.36 4.41
C VAL A 171 -4.80 -9.02 5.09
N GLY A 172 -5.60 -9.05 6.14
CA GLY A 172 -5.85 -7.91 7.02
C GLY A 172 -4.84 -7.89 8.16
N MET A 173 -4.31 -6.71 8.46
CA MET A 173 -3.37 -6.49 9.55
C MET A 173 -3.91 -5.38 10.45
N ALA A 174 -4.23 -5.71 11.69
CA ALA A 174 -4.71 -4.78 12.70
C ALA A 174 -3.64 -4.58 13.78
N PHE A 175 -3.01 -3.41 13.77
CA PHE A 175 -1.92 -3.07 14.65
C PHE A 175 -2.37 -2.09 15.73
N ASP A 176 -2.21 -2.48 16.97
CA ASP A 176 -2.36 -1.61 18.15
C ASP A 176 -0.97 -1.16 18.61
N ALA A 177 -0.59 0.06 18.21
CA ALA A 177 0.73 0.60 18.53
C ALA A 177 0.88 0.94 20.02
N ASP A 178 -0.21 1.19 20.73
CA ASP A 178 -0.19 1.53 22.15
C ASP A 178 0.10 0.28 23.01
N ASN A 179 -0.38 -0.89 22.57
CA ASN A 179 -0.18 -2.17 23.26
C ASN A 179 0.84 -3.07 22.59
N LEU A 180 1.39 -2.68 21.42
CA LEU A 180 2.33 -3.45 20.61
C LEU A 180 1.80 -4.86 20.26
N THR A 181 0.55 -4.93 19.82
CA THR A 181 -0.09 -6.17 19.34
C THR A 181 -0.46 -6.07 17.88
N LEU A 182 -0.32 -7.17 17.15
CA LEU A 182 -0.67 -7.30 15.74
C LEU A 182 -1.61 -8.49 15.57
N ASP A 183 -2.84 -8.22 15.17
CA ASP A 183 -3.79 -9.26 14.77
C ASP A 183 -3.73 -9.46 13.25
N ILE A 184 -3.67 -10.71 12.84
CA ILE A 184 -3.67 -11.12 11.43
C ILE A 184 -5.03 -11.74 11.10
N LEU A 185 -5.63 -11.25 10.02
CA LEU A 185 -6.85 -11.77 9.47
C LEU A 185 -6.58 -12.31 8.06
N VAL A 186 -7.26 -13.38 7.69
CA VAL A 186 -7.31 -13.87 6.30
C VAL A 186 -8.78 -13.91 5.89
N ASN A 187 -9.14 -13.19 4.84
CA ASN A 187 -10.52 -13.05 4.37
C ASN A 187 -11.48 -12.63 5.50
N ASN A 188 -11.07 -11.64 6.28
CA ASN A 188 -11.78 -11.10 7.43
C ASN A 188 -12.03 -12.10 8.57
N SER A 189 -11.32 -13.21 8.60
CA SER A 189 -11.37 -14.20 9.69
C SER A 189 -10.06 -14.19 10.46
N ALA A 190 -10.12 -14.18 11.79
CA ALA A 190 -8.93 -14.17 12.62
C ALA A 190 -8.02 -15.37 12.31
N SER A 191 -6.77 -15.09 11.95
CA SER A 191 -5.74 -16.10 11.70
C SER A 191 -4.79 -16.22 12.89
N GLY A 192 -4.58 -15.15 13.65
CA GLY A 192 -3.79 -15.16 14.87
C GLY A 192 -3.38 -13.77 15.33
N SER A 193 -2.74 -13.71 16.50
CA SER A 193 -2.26 -12.48 17.14
C SER A 193 -0.81 -12.63 17.59
N GLN A 194 -0.05 -11.52 17.57
CA GLN A 194 1.37 -11.46 17.93
C GLN A 194 1.67 -10.31 18.92
#